data_06efd811a1a067b0b2f398df0010ea4e
#
_entry.id   06efd811a1a067b0b2f398df0010ea4e
#
_cell.length_a   1.000
_cell.length_b   1.000
_cell.length_c   1.000
_cell.angle_alpha   90.00
_cell.angle_beta   90.00
_cell.angle_gamma   90.00
#
_symmetry.space_group_name_H-M   'P 1'
#
loop_
_entity.id
_entity.type
_entity.pdbx_description
1 polymer ?
#
loop_
_entity_poly.entity_id
_entity_poly.type
_entity_poly.pdbx_seq_one_letter_code
_entity_poly.pdbx_strand_id
1 'polypeptide(L)'
;MNRPTFTAQPRSAVSPFVVRSLFCPSPTRIDEALGQEVNERLMTWIPSVGIFAGKHEKLRASDFGRYAMLCHADTDDPDRLLLAAQCFAALFAVDDHYCDDPSLGGRPENVAQMLSFAITAIDPVYLPAPFDEELSQQQTRDPVIRGLLSYMKRVGQFSTPSQVARVRQITIAMFVTMAAEAPWRIYGTQPTIAEYLASRQVNSFW
;
A
#
# COMPACT_ATOMS: atom_id res chain seq x y z
N MET A 1 -28.62 9.52 -29.76
CA MET A 1 -27.16 9.59 -29.52
C MET A 1 -26.61 8.19 -29.71
N ASN A 2 -25.92 7.95 -30.83
CA ASN A 2 -25.37 6.65 -31.17
C ASN A 2 -24.08 6.41 -30.36
N ARG A 3 -24.05 5.33 -29.59
CA ARG A 3 -22.83 4.82 -28.99
C ARG A 3 -21.92 4.26 -30.09
N PRO A 4 -20.64 4.61 -30.16
CA PRO A 4 -19.72 3.96 -31.06
C PRO A 4 -19.50 2.49 -30.61
N THR A 5 -19.80 1.56 -31.48
CA THR A 5 -19.44 0.16 -31.34
C THR A 5 -17.95 0.01 -31.59
N PHE A 6 -17.19 -0.30 -30.54
CA PHE A 6 -15.79 -0.65 -30.67
C PHE A 6 -15.70 -2.07 -31.26
N THR A 7 -15.34 -2.17 -32.51
CA THR A 7 -14.87 -3.42 -33.12
C THR A 7 -13.44 -3.67 -32.69
N ALA A 8 -13.22 -4.73 -31.91
CA ALA A 8 -11.88 -5.16 -31.55
C ALA A 8 -11.08 -5.50 -32.83
N GLN A 9 -10.02 -4.77 -33.10
CA GLN A 9 -9.05 -5.16 -34.14
C GLN A 9 -8.36 -6.47 -33.75
N PRO A 10 -8.10 -7.38 -34.70
CA PRO A 10 -7.37 -8.60 -34.42
C PRO A 10 -5.97 -8.23 -33.93
N ARG A 11 -5.60 -8.75 -32.74
CA ARG A 11 -4.25 -8.61 -32.20
C ARG A 11 -3.26 -9.20 -33.19
N SER A 12 -2.42 -8.36 -33.81
CA SER A 12 -1.25 -8.81 -34.54
C SER A 12 -0.40 -9.69 -33.62
N ALA A 13 0.15 -10.79 -34.14
CA ALA A 13 1.04 -11.66 -33.39
C ALA A 13 2.17 -10.81 -32.80
N VAL A 14 2.16 -10.67 -31.47
CA VAL A 14 3.21 -9.93 -30.74
C VAL A 14 4.46 -10.76 -30.86
N SER A 15 5.50 -10.23 -31.50
CA SER A 15 6.84 -10.82 -31.44
C SER A 15 7.23 -11.10 -29.99
N PRO A 16 7.87 -12.22 -29.68
CA PRO A 16 8.26 -12.52 -28.31
C PRO A 16 9.14 -11.38 -27.78
N PHE A 17 8.63 -10.66 -26.78
CA PHE A 17 9.36 -9.60 -26.12
C PHE A 17 10.43 -10.23 -25.22
N VAL A 18 11.70 -10.04 -25.57
CA VAL A 18 12.80 -10.51 -24.75
C VAL A 18 13.12 -9.43 -23.72
N VAL A 19 12.80 -9.71 -22.46
CA VAL A 19 13.24 -8.87 -21.34
C VAL A 19 14.73 -9.09 -21.16
N ARG A 20 15.52 -8.03 -21.33
CA ARG A 20 16.95 -8.07 -20.99
C ARG A 20 17.11 -8.22 -19.48
N SER A 21 18.24 -8.83 -19.06
CA SER A 21 18.58 -8.91 -17.64
C SER A 21 18.59 -7.48 -17.04
N LEU A 22 17.82 -7.31 -15.96
CA LEU A 22 17.79 -6.05 -15.22
C LEU A 22 18.99 -5.97 -14.31
N PHE A 23 19.58 -4.77 -14.22
CA PHE A 23 20.62 -4.51 -13.25
C PHE A 23 19.99 -4.50 -11.85
N CYS A 24 20.46 -5.40 -10.98
CA CYS A 24 20.08 -5.45 -9.58
C CYS A 24 21.37 -5.28 -8.73
N PRO A 25 21.57 -4.12 -8.11
CA PRO A 25 22.78 -3.86 -7.33
C PRO A 25 22.81 -4.54 -5.98
N SER A 26 21.64 -4.99 -5.51
CA SER A 26 21.51 -5.65 -4.20
C SER A 26 21.94 -7.11 -4.26
N PRO A 27 22.61 -7.63 -3.21
CA PRO A 27 22.88 -9.06 -3.13
C PRO A 27 21.56 -9.82 -3.12
N THR A 28 21.52 -10.95 -3.82
CA THR A 28 20.39 -11.86 -3.74
C THR A 28 20.52 -12.70 -2.48
N ARG A 29 19.45 -12.68 -1.66
CA ARG A 29 19.30 -13.60 -0.54
C ARG A 29 17.96 -14.28 -0.67
N ILE A 30 17.94 -15.59 -0.50
CA ILE A 30 16.72 -16.39 -0.39
C ILE A 30 16.85 -17.21 0.88
N ASP A 31 16.12 -16.81 1.91
CA ASP A 31 16.01 -17.49 3.18
C ASP A 31 14.52 -17.77 3.45
N GLU A 32 14.08 -18.94 2.99
CA GLU A 32 12.66 -19.31 3.06
C GLU A 32 12.19 -19.47 4.52
N ALA A 33 13.06 -19.93 5.43
CA ALA A 33 12.72 -20.09 6.84
C ALA A 33 12.47 -18.71 7.49
N LEU A 34 13.33 -17.74 7.23
CA LEU A 34 13.17 -16.38 7.70
C LEU A 34 11.91 -15.71 7.11
N GLY A 35 11.68 -15.87 5.80
CA GLY A 35 10.47 -15.37 5.13
C GLY A 35 9.19 -15.94 5.76
N GLN A 36 9.17 -17.25 6.03
CA GLN A 36 8.05 -17.91 6.67
C GLN A 36 7.83 -17.43 8.11
N GLU A 37 8.88 -17.29 8.90
CA GLU A 37 8.79 -16.72 10.25
C GLU A 37 8.17 -15.33 10.24
N VAL A 38 8.64 -14.46 9.35
CA VAL A 38 8.10 -13.10 9.21
C VAL A 38 6.63 -13.12 8.79
N ASN A 39 6.25 -14.02 7.86
CA ASN A 39 4.87 -14.16 7.42
C ASN A 39 3.95 -14.62 8.57
N GLU A 40 4.36 -15.58 9.39
CA GLU A 40 3.57 -16.03 10.55
C GLU A 40 3.41 -14.92 11.59
N ARG A 41 4.45 -14.14 11.86
CA ARG A 41 4.38 -12.97 12.73
C ARG A 41 3.42 -11.89 12.17
N LEU A 42 3.44 -11.67 10.86
CA LEU A 42 2.51 -10.77 10.19
C LEU A 42 1.07 -11.27 10.33
N MET A 43 0.82 -12.58 10.12
CA MET A 43 -0.51 -13.18 10.26
C MET A 43 -1.05 -13.12 11.69
N THR A 44 -0.20 -12.91 12.69
CA THR A 44 -0.62 -12.62 14.07
C THR A 44 -1.00 -11.15 14.25
N TRP A 45 -0.28 -10.23 13.58
CA TRP A 45 -0.54 -8.79 13.68
C TRP A 45 -1.82 -8.37 12.95
N ILE A 46 -2.12 -8.91 11.79
CA ILE A 46 -3.25 -8.52 10.93
C ILE A 46 -4.60 -8.57 11.67
N PRO A 47 -4.98 -9.66 12.36
CA PRO A 47 -6.22 -9.69 13.13
C PRO A 47 -6.24 -8.68 14.28
N SER A 48 -5.08 -8.37 14.87
CA SER A 48 -4.99 -7.43 15.99
C SER A 48 -5.36 -6.01 15.61
N VAL A 49 -5.16 -5.62 14.34
CA VAL A 49 -5.55 -4.32 13.80
C VAL A 49 -6.86 -4.38 13.00
N GLY A 50 -7.31 -5.58 12.62
CA GLY A 50 -8.60 -5.83 11.99
C GLY A 50 -8.65 -5.61 10.47
N ILE A 51 -7.50 -5.45 9.79
CA ILE A 51 -7.44 -5.40 8.33
C ILE A 51 -7.67 -6.79 7.72
N PHE A 52 -8.17 -6.84 6.48
CA PHE A 52 -8.42 -8.08 5.72
C PHE A 52 -9.32 -9.11 6.43
N ALA A 53 -10.29 -8.66 7.22
CA ALA A 53 -11.23 -9.55 7.90
C ALA A 53 -11.91 -10.49 6.88
N GLY A 54 -11.90 -11.80 7.17
CA GLY A 54 -12.46 -12.82 6.27
C GLY A 54 -11.58 -13.21 5.07
N LYS A 55 -10.43 -12.56 4.86
CA LYS A 55 -9.51 -12.83 3.72
C LYS A 55 -8.17 -13.44 4.16
N HIS A 56 -8.07 -13.98 5.38
CA HIS A 56 -6.81 -14.40 5.99
C HIS A 56 -6.05 -15.45 5.18
N GLU A 57 -6.73 -16.44 4.59
CA GLU A 57 -6.09 -17.48 3.77
C GLU A 57 -5.49 -16.90 2.49
N LYS A 58 -6.22 -16.01 1.82
CA LYS A 58 -5.72 -15.31 0.64
C LYS A 58 -4.49 -14.49 0.98
N LEU A 59 -4.54 -13.80 2.11
CA LEU A 59 -3.43 -12.96 2.56
C LEU A 59 -2.21 -13.78 2.97
N ARG A 60 -2.40 -14.92 3.65
CA ARG A 60 -1.32 -15.86 3.95
C ARG A 60 -0.62 -16.31 2.67
N ALA A 61 -1.38 -16.61 1.63
CA ALA A 61 -0.86 -17.02 0.32
C ALA A 61 -0.16 -15.88 -0.44
N SER A 62 -0.42 -14.60 -0.11
CA SER A 62 0.29 -13.46 -0.68
C SER A 62 1.73 -13.35 -0.18
N ASP A 63 2.05 -13.99 0.93
CA ASP A 63 3.40 -14.20 1.48
C ASP A 63 4.24 -12.91 1.57
N PHE A 64 3.67 -11.89 2.20
CA PHE A 64 4.38 -10.61 2.41
C PHE A 64 5.64 -10.75 3.25
N GLY A 65 5.73 -11.79 4.10
CA GLY A 65 6.95 -12.10 4.84
C GLY A 65 8.10 -12.49 3.91
N ARG A 66 7.83 -13.37 2.95
CA ARG A 66 8.80 -13.73 1.90
C ARG A 66 9.16 -12.55 1.03
N TYR A 67 8.16 -11.73 0.67
CA TYR A 67 8.41 -10.52 -0.11
C TYR A 67 9.33 -9.55 0.63
N ALA A 68 9.07 -9.28 1.90
CA ALA A 68 9.94 -8.45 2.73
C ALA A 68 11.37 -9.01 2.83
N MET A 69 11.52 -10.32 3.03
CA MET A 69 12.81 -10.99 3.06
C MET A 69 13.60 -10.82 1.75
N LEU A 70 12.93 -10.92 0.61
CA LEU A 70 13.57 -10.75 -0.70
C LEU A 70 13.98 -9.30 -0.97
N CYS A 71 13.16 -8.30 -0.57
CA CYS A 71 13.41 -6.89 -0.82
C CYS A 71 14.48 -6.29 0.11
N HIS A 72 14.67 -6.85 1.30
CA HIS A 72 15.59 -6.34 2.32
C HIS A 72 16.70 -7.35 2.63
N ALA A 73 17.53 -7.64 1.62
CA ALA A 73 18.65 -8.58 1.74
C ALA A 73 19.81 -8.06 2.61
N ASP A 74 19.71 -6.83 3.11
CA ASP A 74 20.68 -6.17 3.98
C ASP A 74 20.48 -6.47 5.47
N THR A 75 19.39 -7.18 5.84
CA THR A 75 19.11 -7.54 7.23
C THR A 75 18.53 -8.94 7.35
N ASP A 76 18.96 -9.70 8.36
CA ASP A 76 18.41 -10.99 8.78
C ASP A 76 17.57 -10.84 10.07
N ASP A 77 17.35 -9.62 10.54
CA ASP A 77 16.53 -9.33 11.71
C ASP A 77 15.04 -9.49 11.38
N PRO A 78 14.35 -10.53 11.93
CA PRO A 78 12.95 -10.78 11.63
C PRO A 78 12.02 -9.65 12.09
N ASP A 79 12.42 -8.84 13.07
CA ASP A 79 11.64 -7.70 13.54
C ASP A 79 11.70 -6.53 12.56
N ARG A 80 12.83 -6.30 11.91
CA ARG A 80 12.97 -5.32 10.82
C ARG A 80 12.23 -5.77 9.57
N LEU A 81 12.33 -7.04 9.22
CA LEU A 81 11.58 -7.61 8.09
C LEU A 81 10.06 -7.59 8.34
N LEU A 82 9.64 -7.82 9.58
CA LEU A 82 8.22 -7.70 9.95
C LEU A 82 7.73 -6.26 9.78
N LEU A 83 8.55 -5.25 10.08
CA LEU A 83 8.19 -3.85 9.82
C LEU A 83 7.90 -3.61 8.33
N ALA A 84 8.74 -4.14 7.43
CA ALA A 84 8.52 -4.05 5.99
C ALA A 84 7.25 -4.81 5.55
N ALA A 85 7.03 -6.02 6.07
CA ALA A 85 5.82 -6.80 5.78
C ALA A 85 4.54 -6.10 6.27
N GLN A 86 4.59 -5.43 7.43
CA GLN A 86 3.49 -4.61 7.94
C GLN A 86 3.24 -3.39 7.05
N CYS A 87 4.29 -2.77 6.51
CA CYS A 87 4.16 -1.69 5.53
C CYS A 87 3.35 -2.17 4.32
N PHE A 88 3.75 -3.28 3.70
CA PHE A 88 3.04 -3.85 2.55
C PHE A 88 1.58 -4.13 2.90
N ALA A 89 1.32 -4.84 3.99
CA ALA A 89 -0.04 -5.17 4.38
C ALA A 89 -0.91 -3.92 4.65
N ALA A 90 -0.37 -2.91 5.33
CA ALA A 90 -1.10 -1.67 5.61
C ALA A 90 -1.42 -0.89 4.33
N LEU A 91 -0.46 -0.77 3.41
CA LEU A 91 -0.64 -0.03 2.15
C LEU A 91 -1.56 -0.78 1.18
N PHE A 92 -1.48 -2.11 1.09
CA PHE A 92 -2.46 -2.90 0.35
C PHE A 92 -3.87 -2.81 0.95
N ALA A 93 -3.99 -2.70 2.29
CA ALA A 93 -5.29 -2.47 2.90
C ALA A 93 -5.87 -1.09 2.54
N VAL A 94 -5.04 -0.05 2.43
CA VAL A 94 -5.46 1.27 1.93
C VAL A 94 -5.95 1.16 0.49
N ASP A 95 -5.20 0.50 -0.38
CA ASP A 95 -5.53 0.33 -1.79
C ASP A 95 -6.86 -0.43 -1.96
N ASP A 96 -6.97 -1.62 -1.37
CA ASP A 96 -8.18 -2.44 -1.44
C ASP A 96 -9.42 -1.70 -0.89
N HIS A 97 -9.30 -1.09 0.31
CA HIS A 97 -10.46 -0.52 1.00
C HIS A 97 -10.89 0.85 0.48
N TYR A 98 -9.93 1.69 0.09
CA TYR A 98 -10.23 3.07 -0.26
C TYR A 98 -10.21 3.33 -1.77
N CYS A 99 -9.45 2.52 -2.53
CA CYS A 99 -9.24 2.79 -3.94
C CYS A 99 -9.93 1.79 -4.86
N ASP A 100 -9.80 0.48 -4.63
CA ASP A 100 -10.06 -0.52 -5.66
C ASP A 100 -11.32 -1.36 -5.45
N ASP A 101 -11.68 -1.72 -4.22
CA ASP A 101 -12.79 -2.66 -3.96
C ASP A 101 -14.07 -1.91 -3.53
N PRO A 102 -15.05 -1.75 -4.44
CA PRO A 102 -16.31 -1.09 -4.10
C PRO A 102 -17.10 -1.79 -2.99
N SER A 103 -16.89 -3.10 -2.78
CA SER A 103 -17.53 -3.86 -1.71
C SER A 103 -16.99 -3.49 -0.32
N LEU A 104 -15.78 -2.96 -0.28
CA LEU A 104 -15.11 -2.49 0.93
C LEU A 104 -15.22 -0.98 1.15
N GLY A 105 -15.78 -0.24 0.17
CA GLY A 105 -15.92 1.21 0.23
C GLY A 105 -15.10 1.99 -0.79
N GLY A 106 -14.31 1.30 -1.60
CA GLY A 106 -13.45 1.87 -2.65
C GLY A 106 -14.26 2.51 -3.78
N ARG A 107 -14.86 3.66 -3.52
CA ARG A 107 -15.59 4.44 -4.51
C ARG A 107 -14.71 5.59 -4.99
N PRO A 108 -14.49 5.72 -6.32
CA PRO A 108 -13.62 6.77 -6.86
C PRO A 108 -13.97 8.18 -6.35
N GLU A 109 -15.25 8.45 -6.07
CA GLU A 109 -15.73 9.75 -5.58
C GLU A 109 -15.22 10.06 -4.16
N ASN A 110 -14.94 9.02 -3.36
CA ASN A 110 -14.55 9.16 -1.96
C ASN A 110 -13.04 9.00 -1.73
N VAL A 111 -12.28 8.57 -2.74
CA VAL A 111 -10.85 8.23 -2.60
C VAL A 111 -10.06 9.36 -1.99
N ALA A 112 -10.21 10.59 -2.50
CA ALA A 112 -9.46 11.74 -2.01
C ALA A 112 -9.76 12.03 -0.53
N GLN A 113 -11.03 11.91 -0.11
CA GLN A 113 -11.44 12.11 1.28
C GLN A 113 -10.86 11.02 2.19
N MET A 114 -10.96 9.75 1.79
CA MET A 114 -10.48 8.62 2.57
C MET A 114 -8.96 8.66 2.73
N LEU A 115 -8.23 8.95 1.65
CA LEU A 115 -6.77 9.06 1.70
C LEU A 115 -6.32 10.29 2.50
N SER A 116 -7.05 11.42 2.43
CA SER A 116 -6.80 12.58 3.28
C SER A 116 -6.96 12.24 4.75
N PHE A 117 -7.98 11.46 5.11
CA PHE A 117 -8.15 10.97 6.47
C PHE A 117 -7.02 10.01 6.87
N ALA A 118 -6.59 9.11 5.97
CA ALA A 118 -5.47 8.20 6.22
C ALA A 118 -4.15 8.93 6.49
N ILE A 119 -3.94 10.13 5.92
CA ILE A 119 -2.77 10.96 6.21
C ILE A 119 -2.68 11.29 7.70
N THR A 120 -3.79 11.45 8.41
CA THR A 120 -3.77 11.72 9.86
C THR A 120 -3.17 10.59 10.70
N ALA A 121 -3.15 9.37 10.18
CA ALA A 121 -2.47 8.24 10.81
C ALA A 121 -0.97 8.18 10.48
N ILE A 122 -0.58 8.74 9.34
CA ILE A 122 0.83 8.79 8.90
C ILE A 122 1.56 9.97 9.50
N ASP A 123 0.93 11.15 9.48
CA ASP A 123 1.45 12.39 10.05
C ASP A 123 0.43 12.94 11.08
N PRO A 124 0.67 12.72 12.39
CA PRO A 124 -0.29 13.04 13.42
C PRO A 124 -0.66 14.52 13.47
N VAL A 125 -1.96 14.78 13.57
CA VAL A 125 -2.51 16.12 13.78
C VAL A 125 -2.73 16.33 15.26
N TYR A 126 -2.30 17.47 15.76
CA TYR A 126 -2.51 17.88 17.14
C TYR A 126 -3.69 18.87 17.21
N LEU A 127 -4.81 18.40 17.67
CA LEU A 127 -6.04 19.17 17.79
C LEU A 127 -6.30 19.51 19.29
N PRO A 128 -6.94 20.65 19.59
CA PRO A 128 -7.42 20.91 20.93
C PRO A 128 -8.66 20.08 21.24
N ALA A 129 -8.91 19.80 22.54
CA ALA A 129 -10.15 19.18 22.97
C ALA A 129 -11.37 20.04 22.56
N PRO A 130 -12.52 19.41 22.19
CA PRO A 130 -12.78 17.97 22.15
C PRO A 130 -12.41 17.30 20.82
N PHE A 131 -11.84 18.01 19.85
CA PHE A 131 -11.62 17.55 18.48
C PHE A 131 -10.57 16.43 18.38
N ASP A 132 -9.60 16.40 19.29
CA ASP A 132 -8.61 15.33 19.41
C ASP A 132 -9.28 13.99 19.80
N GLU A 133 -10.25 14.03 20.72
CA GLU A 133 -11.02 12.85 21.11
C GLU A 133 -11.91 12.36 19.96
N GLU A 134 -12.57 13.26 19.23
CA GLU A 134 -13.40 12.94 18.07
C GLU A 134 -12.57 12.30 16.98
N LEU A 135 -11.40 12.84 16.65
CA LEU A 135 -10.47 12.28 15.67
C LEU A 135 -10.02 10.87 16.10
N SER A 136 -9.60 10.72 17.35
CA SER A 136 -9.16 9.43 17.90
C SER A 136 -10.26 8.36 17.82
N GLN A 137 -11.51 8.73 18.13
CA GLN A 137 -12.64 7.82 18.01
C GLN A 137 -12.91 7.40 16.55
N GLN A 138 -12.81 8.33 15.60
CA GLN A 138 -12.96 8.01 14.18
C GLN A 138 -11.84 7.10 13.70
N GLN A 139 -10.59 7.39 14.05
CA GLN A 139 -9.43 6.57 13.72
C GLN A 139 -9.55 5.13 14.28
N THR A 140 -10.08 5.00 15.51
CA THR A 140 -10.22 3.68 16.15
C THR A 140 -11.31 2.81 15.50
N ARG A 141 -12.32 3.40 14.85
CA ARG A 141 -13.39 2.65 14.17
C ARG A 141 -12.94 2.03 12.86
N ASP A 142 -11.99 2.64 12.17
CA ASP A 142 -11.52 2.19 10.87
C ASP A 142 -10.33 1.23 11.01
N PRO A 143 -10.44 -0.03 10.55
CA PRO A 143 -9.36 -1.01 10.66
C PRO A 143 -8.13 -0.62 9.84
N VAL A 144 -8.29 0.05 8.69
CA VAL A 144 -7.17 0.50 7.85
C VAL A 144 -6.37 1.56 8.59
N ILE A 145 -7.05 2.52 9.21
CA ILE A 145 -6.42 3.56 10.03
C ILE A 145 -5.70 2.94 11.24
N ARG A 146 -6.32 1.97 11.93
CA ARG A 146 -5.65 1.24 13.02
C ARG A 146 -4.39 0.53 12.54
N GLY A 147 -4.43 -0.08 11.36
CA GLY A 147 -3.27 -0.72 10.73
C GLY A 147 -2.14 0.28 10.48
N LEU A 148 -2.45 1.43 9.88
CA LEU A 148 -1.50 2.51 9.62
C LEU A 148 -0.91 3.07 10.93
N LEU A 149 -1.72 3.36 11.94
CA LEU A 149 -1.26 3.84 13.25
C LEU A 149 -0.32 2.83 13.92
N SER A 150 -0.69 1.53 13.90
CA SER A 150 0.14 0.46 14.45
C SER A 150 1.47 0.34 13.71
N TYR A 151 1.44 0.39 12.38
CA TYR A 151 2.64 0.41 11.54
C TYR A 151 3.53 1.62 11.86
N MET A 152 2.99 2.83 11.86
CA MET A 152 3.76 4.05 12.12
C MET A 152 4.34 4.10 13.54
N LYS A 153 3.64 3.55 14.54
CA LYS A 153 4.18 3.36 15.89
C LYS A 153 5.43 2.48 15.86
N ARG A 154 5.40 1.39 15.09
CA ARG A 154 6.54 0.49 14.94
C ARG A 154 7.68 1.13 14.15
N VAL A 155 7.38 1.90 13.10
CA VAL A 155 8.39 2.72 12.38
C VAL A 155 9.17 3.59 13.38
N GLY A 156 8.48 4.26 14.29
CA GLY A 156 9.12 5.09 15.33
C GLY A 156 10.04 4.33 16.28
N GLN A 157 9.83 3.00 16.46
CA GLN A 157 10.67 2.16 17.32
C GLN A 157 11.97 1.72 16.65
N PHE A 158 11.96 1.54 15.32
CA PHE A 158 13.08 0.97 14.55
C PHE A 158 13.82 2.00 13.71
N SER A 159 13.38 3.27 13.71
CA SER A 159 13.88 4.29 12.79
C SER A 159 14.28 5.57 13.53
N THR A 160 15.27 6.27 12.97
CA THR A 160 15.63 7.62 13.41
C THR A 160 14.52 8.61 13.07
N PRO A 161 14.44 9.79 13.73
CA PRO A 161 13.46 10.82 13.38
C PRO A 161 13.49 11.22 11.90
N SER A 162 14.68 11.29 11.29
CA SER A 162 14.84 11.62 9.87
C SER A 162 14.25 10.52 8.94
N GLN A 163 14.42 9.25 9.31
CA GLN A 163 13.83 8.13 8.57
C GLN A 163 12.30 8.13 8.73
N VAL A 164 11.78 8.38 9.93
CA VAL A 164 10.34 8.53 10.16
C VAL A 164 9.76 9.66 9.28
N ALA A 165 10.40 10.83 9.26
CA ALA A 165 9.98 11.95 8.43
C ALA A 165 9.99 11.57 6.93
N ARG A 166 10.99 10.81 6.48
CA ARG A 166 11.06 10.34 5.10
C ARG A 166 9.95 9.35 4.75
N VAL A 167 9.65 8.40 5.64
CA VAL A 167 8.54 7.47 5.48
C VAL A 167 7.21 8.23 5.36
N ARG A 168 6.96 9.20 6.24
CA ARG A 168 5.77 10.07 6.18
C ARG A 168 5.67 10.77 4.83
N GLN A 169 6.72 11.46 4.42
CA GLN A 169 6.75 12.22 3.16
C GLN A 169 6.41 11.36 1.94
N ILE A 170 7.03 10.19 1.84
CA ILE A 170 6.84 9.29 0.70
C ILE A 170 5.43 8.68 0.72
N THR A 171 4.92 8.27 1.89
CA THR A 171 3.57 7.71 2.00
C THR A 171 2.50 8.74 1.68
N ILE A 172 2.66 9.99 2.12
CA ILE A 172 1.75 11.09 1.76
C ILE A 172 1.79 11.35 0.24
N ALA A 173 2.98 11.40 -0.36
CA ALA A 173 3.10 11.56 -1.82
C ALA A 173 2.42 10.42 -2.59
N MET A 174 2.54 9.17 -2.10
CA MET A 174 1.84 8.02 -2.66
C MET A 174 0.32 8.19 -2.56
N PHE A 175 -0.22 8.60 -1.43
CA PHE A 175 -1.66 8.82 -1.26
C PHE A 175 -2.18 9.93 -2.18
N VAL A 176 -1.41 10.99 -2.40
CA VAL A 176 -1.76 12.05 -3.35
C VAL A 176 -1.85 11.50 -4.79
N THR A 177 -0.91 10.65 -5.19
CA THR A 177 -0.95 10.05 -6.54
C THR A 177 -2.05 9.00 -6.67
N MET A 178 -2.35 8.22 -5.65
CA MET A 178 -3.50 7.31 -5.64
C MET A 178 -4.83 8.08 -5.79
N ALA A 179 -4.97 9.22 -5.11
CA ALA A 179 -6.13 10.10 -5.27
C ALA A 179 -6.24 10.66 -6.69
N ALA A 180 -5.12 10.97 -7.34
CA ALA A 180 -5.09 11.47 -8.72
C ALA A 180 -5.53 10.43 -9.76
N GLU A 181 -5.52 9.14 -9.44
CA GLU A 181 -6.00 8.07 -10.32
C GLU A 181 -7.54 7.92 -10.30
N ALA A 182 -8.21 8.39 -9.27
CA ALA A 182 -9.66 8.28 -9.14
C ALA A 182 -10.45 8.88 -10.32
N PRO A 183 -10.10 10.07 -10.87
CA PRO A 183 -10.74 10.63 -12.04
C PRO A 183 -10.69 9.73 -13.27
N TRP A 184 -9.62 8.94 -13.46
CA TRP A 184 -9.54 8.02 -14.59
C TRP A 184 -10.66 6.97 -14.52
N ARG A 185 -10.99 6.50 -13.33
CA ARG A 185 -12.07 5.54 -13.10
C ARG A 185 -13.45 6.21 -13.21
N ILE A 186 -13.62 7.42 -12.68
CA ILE A 186 -14.88 8.18 -12.73
C ILE A 186 -15.28 8.48 -14.18
N TYR A 187 -14.33 8.94 -14.98
CA TYR A 187 -14.59 9.38 -16.34
C TYR A 187 -14.33 8.31 -17.40
N GLY A 188 -13.83 7.14 -17.02
CA GLY A 188 -13.44 6.07 -17.95
C GLY A 188 -12.32 6.51 -18.91
N THR A 189 -11.48 7.45 -18.47
CA THR A 189 -10.35 7.94 -19.26
C THR A 189 -9.10 7.11 -19.03
N GLN A 190 -8.27 7.00 -20.07
CA GLN A 190 -6.96 6.37 -19.94
C GLN A 190 -5.90 7.48 -19.87
N PRO A 191 -4.96 7.41 -18.91
CA PRO A 191 -3.82 8.32 -18.90
C PRO A 191 -2.94 8.08 -20.12
N THR A 192 -2.20 9.10 -20.53
CA THR A 192 -1.07 8.90 -21.43
C THR A 192 0.03 8.08 -20.74
N ILE A 193 0.90 7.46 -21.55
CA ILE A 193 2.05 6.70 -20.99
C ILE A 193 2.90 7.60 -20.10
N ALA A 194 3.12 8.86 -20.48
CA ALA A 194 3.90 9.82 -19.70
C ALA A 194 3.25 10.13 -18.35
N GLU A 195 1.94 10.38 -18.31
CA GLU A 195 1.20 10.62 -17.08
C GLU A 195 1.23 9.39 -16.16
N TYR A 196 1.01 8.21 -16.73
CA TYR A 196 1.07 6.95 -15.99
C TYR A 196 2.45 6.73 -15.37
N LEU A 197 3.53 6.85 -16.15
CA LEU A 197 4.89 6.68 -15.65
C LEU A 197 5.27 7.73 -14.61
N ALA A 198 4.81 8.98 -14.79
CA ALA A 198 5.05 10.04 -13.81
C ALA A 198 4.37 9.73 -12.46
N SER A 199 3.13 9.22 -12.47
CA SER A 199 2.44 8.83 -11.23
C SER A 199 3.13 7.64 -10.55
N ARG A 200 3.67 6.69 -11.33
CA ARG A 200 4.34 5.49 -10.79
C ARG A 200 5.67 5.74 -10.09
N GLN A 201 6.27 6.92 -10.24
CA GLN A 201 7.48 7.27 -9.47
C GLN A 201 7.24 7.29 -7.95
N VAL A 202 6.02 7.58 -7.52
CA VAL A 202 5.65 7.68 -6.10
C VAL A 202 4.52 6.72 -5.72
N ASN A 203 3.75 6.23 -6.70
CA ASN A 203 2.71 5.23 -6.49
C ASN A 203 3.21 3.82 -6.86
N SER A 204 4.35 3.46 -6.33
CA SER A 204 4.94 2.12 -6.39
C SER A 204 5.63 1.87 -5.07
N PHE A 205 5.73 0.62 -4.68
CA PHE A 205 6.53 0.27 -3.50
C PHE A 205 8.00 0.62 -3.77
N TRP A 206 8.54 1.43 -2.92
CA TRP A 206 9.90 1.96 -2.89
C TRP A 206 10.79 1.15 -1.96
#